data_a66a8f8ec0817aa05f6088ddded9c095
#
_entry.id   a66a8f8ec0817aa05f6088ddded9c095
#
_cell.length_a   1.000
_cell.length_b   1.000
_cell.length_c   1.000
_cell.angle_alpha   90.00
_cell.angle_beta   90.00
_cell.angle_gamma   90.00
#
_symmetry.space_group_name_H-M   'P 1'
#
loop_
_entity.id
_entity.type
_entity.pdbx_description
1 polymer ?
#
loop_
_entity_poly.entity_id
_entity_poly.type
_entity_poly.pdbx_seq_one_letter_code
_entity_poly.pdbx_strand_id
1 'polypeptide(L)'
;MSRFTGFKTAAVDKLPDAVEVMDPFHVVQLAGDALDRCRQRVQQETLGHRGRAGDPLYGARRTLHTGVDLLTDKQQARLDALFSHDDHAAVEVTWGVYQNLVDAYRNPDRAAGRQAMQKVIGAISRGVPAALVELHKLGSTLKRRAGDVLAYFDHPRTSNGPTEAINGRLEHLRGSALGFRNLTNYIARSLLETGGFRPRLHPGL
;
A
#
# COMPACT_ATOMS: atom_id res chain seq x y z
N MET A 1 12.43 7.98 -8.42
CA MET A 1 12.76 8.76 -7.21
C MET A 1 11.49 8.91 -6.39
N SER A 2 11.50 8.43 -5.15
CA SER A 2 10.31 8.39 -4.29
C SER A 2 9.93 9.80 -3.86
N ARG A 3 8.70 10.24 -4.17
CA ARG A 3 8.09 11.50 -3.74
C ARG A 3 8.06 11.70 -2.20
N PHE A 4 8.34 10.65 -1.44
CA PHE A 4 8.24 10.64 0.03
C PHE A 4 9.47 11.15 0.77
N THR A 5 10.65 11.23 0.15
CA THR A 5 11.86 11.66 0.86
C THR A 5 11.85 13.14 1.24
N GLY A 6 11.27 14.01 0.43
CA GLY A 6 11.21 15.45 0.71
C GLY A 6 10.33 15.80 1.91
N PHE A 7 9.18 15.14 2.05
CA PHE A 7 8.30 15.35 3.21
C PHE A 7 8.91 14.83 4.51
N LYS A 8 9.60 13.68 4.46
CA LYS A 8 10.31 13.11 5.60
C LYS A 8 11.38 14.07 6.12
N THR A 9 12.24 14.56 5.23
CA THR A 9 13.30 15.52 5.60
C THR A 9 12.71 16.78 6.21
N ALA A 10 11.68 17.37 5.60
CA ALA A 10 11.03 18.56 6.11
C ALA A 10 10.33 18.32 7.46
N ALA A 11 9.76 17.14 7.68
CA ALA A 11 9.13 16.79 8.96
C ALA A 11 10.17 16.64 10.07
N VAL A 12 11.27 15.96 9.82
CA VAL A 12 12.38 15.80 10.78
C VAL A 12 12.97 17.16 11.16
N ASP A 13 13.15 18.06 10.18
CA ASP A 13 13.73 19.40 10.42
C ASP A 13 12.81 20.31 11.23
N LYS A 14 11.49 20.16 11.11
CA LYS A 14 10.50 21.06 11.74
C LYS A 14 9.83 20.47 12.96
N LEU A 15 9.82 19.16 13.08
CA LEU A 15 9.14 18.40 14.15
C LEU A 15 10.07 17.26 14.63
N PRO A 16 11.17 17.57 15.32
CA PRO A 16 12.19 16.58 15.68
C PRO A 16 11.65 15.46 16.61
N ASP A 17 10.60 15.77 17.39
CA ASP A 17 9.96 14.79 18.31
C ASP A 17 8.85 13.96 17.65
N ALA A 18 8.55 14.20 16.38
CA ALA A 18 7.48 13.48 15.69
C ALA A 18 7.92 12.06 15.30
N VAL A 19 7.08 11.08 15.63
CA VAL A 19 7.29 9.69 15.21
C VAL A 19 6.74 9.51 13.80
N GLU A 20 7.60 9.07 12.90
CA GLU A 20 7.18 8.72 11.55
C GLU A 20 6.47 7.36 11.54
N VAL A 21 5.26 7.34 11.02
CA VAL A 21 4.45 6.12 10.85
C VAL A 21 4.12 5.93 9.39
N MET A 22 4.46 4.79 8.83
CA MET A 22 4.04 4.42 7.48
C MET A 22 2.65 3.79 7.54
N ASP A 23 1.70 4.40 6.85
CA ASP A 23 0.32 3.91 6.77
C ASP A 23 0.27 2.50 6.15
N PRO A 24 -0.47 1.55 6.76
CA PRO A 24 -0.66 0.19 6.25
C PRO A 24 -1.07 0.12 4.78
N PHE A 25 -1.95 1.02 4.35
CA PHE A 25 -2.38 1.09 2.97
C PHE A 25 -1.20 1.22 2.00
N HIS A 26 -0.22 2.06 2.33
CA HIS A 26 0.97 2.25 1.49
C HIS A 26 1.86 1.01 1.45
N VAL A 27 2.01 0.31 2.57
CA VAL A 27 2.81 -0.93 2.62
C VAL A 27 2.14 -2.04 1.81
N VAL A 28 0.84 -2.23 2.00
CA VAL A 28 0.05 -3.22 1.25
C VAL A 28 0.03 -2.88 -0.24
N GLN A 29 -0.08 -1.60 -0.60
CA GLN A 29 0.01 -1.15 -1.99
C GLN A 29 1.37 -1.47 -2.61
N LEU A 30 2.48 -1.21 -1.91
CA LEU A 30 3.83 -1.56 -2.39
C LEU A 30 3.98 -3.07 -2.64
N ALA A 31 3.42 -3.89 -1.77
CA ALA A 31 3.42 -5.35 -1.92
C ALA A 31 2.53 -5.81 -3.08
N GLY A 32 1.35 -5.21 -3.22
CA GLY A 32 0.44 -5.45 -4.35
C GLY A 32 1.06 -5.06 -5.70
N ASP A 33 1.75 -3.92 -5.76
CA ASP A 33 2.51 -3.49 -6.94
C ASP A 33 3.65 -4.47 -7.29
N ALA A 34 4.32 -5.03 -6.28
CA ALA A 34 5.35 -6.03 -6.48
C ALA A 34 4.76 -7.33 -7.05
N LEU A 35 3.62 -7.77 -6.51
CA LEU A 35 2.88 -8.93 -6.99
C LEU A 35 2.40 -8.75 -8.44
N ASP A 36 1.84 -7.60 -8.78
CA ASP A 36 1.40 -7.31 -10.15
C ASP A 36 2.56 -7.26 -11.14
N ARG A 37 3.70 -6.68 -10.76
CA ARG A 37 4.90 -6.67 -11.61
C ARG A 37 5.46 -8.07 -11.80
N CYS A 38 5.53 -8.88 -10.76
CA CYS A 38 5.95 -10.28 -10.83
C CYS A 38 5.04 -11.07 -11.78
N ARG A 39 3.72 -10.96 -11.61
CA ARG A 39 2.74 -11.57 -12.50
C ARG A 39 2.93 -11.15 -13.97
N GLN A 40 3.09 -9.85 -14.22
CA GLN A 40 3.28 -9.32 -15.56
C GLN A 40 4.62 -9.79 -16.19
N ARG A 41 5.68 -9.88 -15.39
CA ARG A 41 6.98 -10.40 -15.85
C ARG A 41 6.87 -11.87 -16.23
N VAL A 42 6.29 -12.71 -15.35
CA VAL A 42 6.10 -14.13 -15.63
C VAL A 42 5.26 -14.33 -16.90
N GLN A 43 4.19 -13.58 -17.08
CA GLN A 43 3.41 -13.63 -18.32
C GLN A 43 4.22 -13.18 -19.56
N GLN A 44 5.07 -12.18 -19.42
CA GLN A 44 5.94 -11.74 -20.49
C GLN A 44 6.98 -12.81 -20.86
N GLU A 45 7.52 -13.51 -19.87
CA GLU A 45 8.51 -14.57 -20.04
C GLU A 45 7.90 -15.84 -20.65
N THR A 46 6.68 -16.21 -20.22
CA THR A 46 6.01 -17.46 -20.64
C THR A 46 5.16 -17.30 -21.90
N LEU A 47 4.50 -16.15 -22.09
CA LEU A 47 3.51 -15.92 -23.15
C LEU A 47 3.90 -14.82 -24.15
N GLY A 48 5.01 -14.12 -23.93
CA GLY A 48 5.47 -13.03 -24.78
C GLY A 48 4.69 -11.72 -24.62
N HIS A 49 3.78 -11.63 -23.62
CA HIS A 49 3.00 -10.41 -23.33
C HIS A 49 2.64 -10.31 -21.84
N ARG A 50 2.26 -9.11 -21.38
CA ARG A 50 1.98 -8.82 -19.96
C ARG A 50 0.60 -9.28 -19.46
N GLY A 51 -0.16 -9.96 -20.27
CA GLY A 51 -1.47 -10.52 -19.96
C GLY A 51 -2.58 -10.05 -20.88
N ARG A 52 -3.43 -11.02 -21.28
CA ARG A 52 -4.61 -10.82 -22.13
C ARG A 52 -5.82 -11.53 -21.51
N ALA A 53 -7.01 -11.16 -21.97
CA ALA A 53 -8.21 -11.91 -21.63
C ALA A 53 -8.04 -13.38 -22.06
N GLY A 54 -8.30 -14.30 -21.11
CA GLY A 54 -8.10 -15.74 -21.33
C GLY A 54 -6.85 -16.31 -20.64
N ASP A 55 -5.83 -15.51 -20.37
CA ASP A 55 -4.64 -16.01 -19.65
C ASP A 55 -4.99 -16.32 -18.17
N PRO A 56 -4.57 -17.46 -17.63
CA PRO A 56 -4.88 -17.85 -16.26
C PRO A 56 -4.43 -16.80 -15.22
N LEU A 57 -3.17 -16.36 -15.29
CA LEU A 57 -2.60 -15.34 -14.39
C LEU A 57 -3.29 -13.98 -14.53
N TYR A 58 -3.61 -13.54 -15.76
CA TYR A 58 -4.34 -12.29 -15.96
C TYR A 58 -5.76 -12.36 -15.42
N GLY A 59 -6.42 -13.48 -15.64
CA GLY A 59 -7.76 -13.72 -15.10
C GLY A 59 -7.80 -13.77 -13.57
N ALA A 60 -6.72 -14.20 -12.91
CA ALA A 60 -6.61 -14.25 -11.45
C ALA A 60 -6.19 -12.93 -10.79
N ARG A 61 -5.87 -11.89 -11.54
CA ARG A 61 -5.30 -10.63 -11.02
C ARG A 61 -6.05 -10.00 -9.83
N ARG A 62 -7.38 -10.08 -9.82
CA ARG A 62 -8.19 -9.56 -8.70
C ARG A 62 -8.20 -10.53 -7.52
N THR A 63 -8.24 -11.81 -7.78
CA THR A 63 -8.20 -12.86 -6.75
C THR A 63 -6.88 -12.85 -6.00
N LEU A 64 -5.77 -12.58 -6.67
CA LEU A 64 -4.44 -12.44 -6.06
C LEU A 64 -4.37 -11.30 -5.03
N HIS A 65 -5.18 -10.26 -5.17
CA HIS A 65 -5.26 -9.15 -4.20
C HIS A 65 -6.31 -9.38 -3.10
N THR A 66 -7.07 -10.46 -3.16
CA THR A 66 -8.03 -10.81 -2.11
C THR A 66 -7.30 -11.46 -0.95
N GLY A 67 -7.61 -11.08 0.28
CA GLY A 67 -7.09 -11.75 1.48
C GLY A 67 -7.54 -13.22 1.51
N VAL A 68 -6.66 -14.10 1.93
CA VAL A 68 -6.89 -15.54 1.95
C VAL A 68 -8.18 -15.92 2.70
N ASP A 69 -8.44 -15.24 3.80
CA ASP A 69 -9.62 -15.39 4.64
C ASP A 69 -10.96 -14.95 3.98
N LEU A 70 -10.87 -14.22 2.87
CA LEU A 70 -12.02 -13.72 2.11
C LEU A 70 -12.23 -14.43 0.78
N LEU A 71 -11.40 -15.42 0.47
CA LEU A 71 -11.53 -16.22 -0.75
C LEU A 71 -12.73 -17.16 -0.65
N THR A 72 -13.49 -17.23 -1.73
CA THR A 72 -14.49 -18.30 -1.89
C THR A 72 -13.80 -19.60 -2.29
N ASP A 73 -14.42 -20.77 -2.01
CA ASP A 73 -13.87 -22.08 -2.40
C ASP A 73 -13.50 -22.15 -3.89
N LYS A 74 -14.32 -21.54 -4.75
CA LYS A 74 -14.05 -21.45 -6.20
C LYS A 74 -12.80 -20.64 -6.52
N GLN A 75 -12.59 -19.55 -5.78
CA GLN A 75 -11.39 -18.70 -5.95
C GLN A 75 -10.16 -19.42 -5.43
N GLN A 76 -10.25 -20.09 -4.29
CA GLN A 76 -9.18 -20.89 -3.73
C GLN A 76 -8.78 -22.02 -4.70
N ALA A 77 -9.72 -22.83 -5.15
CA ALA A 77 -9.45 -23.91 -6.12
C ALA A 77 -8.81 -23.39 -7.41
N ARG A 78 -9.19 -22.18 -7.84
CA ARG A 78 -8.56 -21.53 -8.99
C ARG A 78 -7.11 -21.12 -8.74
N LEU A 79 -6.79 -20.61 -7.54
CA LEU A 79 -5.40 -20.28 -7.17
C LEU A 79 -4.57 -21.55 -7.01
N ASP A 80 -5.10 -22.60 -6.41
CA ASP A 80 -4.42 -23.90 -6.27
C ASP A 80 -4.06 -24.47 -7.64
N ALA A 81 -5.02 -24.46 -8.58
CA ALA A 81 -4.75 -24.88 -9.95
C ALA A 81 -3.73 -23.97 -10.66
N LEU A 82 -3.73 -22.66 -10.38
CA LEU A 82 -2.77 -21.73 -10.94
C LEU A 82 -1.36 -22.01 -10.43
N PHE A 83 -1.21 -22.22 -9.13
CA PHE A 83 0.08 -22.45 -8.47
C PHE A 83 0.62 -23.89 -8.62
N SER A 84 -0.18 -24.82 -9.15
CA SER A 84 0.31 -26.15 -9.53
C SER A 84 1.27 -26.14 -10.75
N HIS A 85 1.39 -25.00 -11.44
CA HIS A 85 2.31 -24.84 -12.55
C HIS A 85 3.65 -24.22 -12.09
N ASP A 86 4.75 -24.91 -12.34
CA ASP A 86 6.10 -24.46 -11.95
C ASP A 86 6.46 -23.07 -12.48
N ASP A 87 5.99 -22.72 -13.67
CA ASP A 87 6.19 -21.38 -14.27
C ASP A 87 5.59 -20.26 -13.41
N HIS A 88 4.65 -20.56 -12.55
CA HIS A 88 3.99 -19.59 -11.67
C HIS A 88 4.59 -19.50 -10.26
N ALA A 89 5.62 -20.29 -9.95
CA ALA A 89 6.22 -20.35 -8.61
C ALA A 89 6.67 -18.95 -8.09
N ALA A 90 7.21 -18.11 -8.98
CA ALA A 90 7.58 -16.74 -8.59
C ALA A 90 6.38 -15.89 -8.15
N VAL A 91 5.22 -16.08 -8.80
CA VAL A 91 3.97 -15.38 -8.45
C VAL A 91 3.44 -15.91 -7.13
N GLU A 92 3.45 -17.23 -6.93
CA GLU A 92 3.02 -17.89 -5.69
C GLU A 92 3.81 -17.39 -4.48
N VAL A 93 5.14 -17.38 -4.55
CA VAL A 93 6.01 -16.89 -3.46
C VAL A 93 5.74 -15.41 -3.19
N THR A 94 5.59 -14.60 -4.23
CA THR A 94 5.31 -13.17 -4.09
C THR A 94 3.92 -12.94 -3.48
N TRP A 95 2.93 -13.74 -3.86
CA TRP A 95 1.60 -13.72 -3.29
C TRP A 95 1.60 -14.12 -1.80
N GLY A 96 2.36 -15.15 -1.41
CA GLY A 96 2.52 -15.54 -0.01
C GLY A 96 3.11 -14.41 0.84
N VAL A 97 4.10 -13.68 0.33
CA VAL A 97 4.64 -12.50 1.02
C VAL A 97 3.59 -11.39 1.14
N TYR A 98 2.81 -11.13 0.08
CA TYR A 98 1.71 -10.16 0.12
C TYR A 98 0.68 -10.53 1.18
N GLN A 99 0.22 -11.80 1.24
CA GLN A 99 -0.73 -12.27 2.24
C GLN A 99 -0.16 -12.12 3.67
N ASN A 100 1.07 -12.52 3.91
CA ASN A 100 1.71 -12.38 5.21
C ASN A 100 1.79 -10.92 5.70
N LEU A 101 1.98 -9.95 4.79
CA LEU A 101 1.95 -8.52 5.13
C LEU A 101 0.53 -8.07 5.49
N VAL A 102 -0.48 -8.51 4.74
CA VAL A 102 -1.89 -8.22 5.03
C VAL A 102 -2.29 -8.80 6.38
N ASP A 103 -1.94 -10.05 6.65
CA ASP A 103 -2.27 -10.76 7.89
C ASP A 103 -1.60 -10.14 9.10
N ALA A 104 -0.35 -9.66 8.96
CA ALA A 104 0.34 -8.93 10.03
C ALA A 104 -0.45 -7.67 10.45
N TYR A 105 -0.99 -6.91 9.49
CA TYR A 105 -1.81 -5.73 9.78
C TYR A 105 -3.21 -6.05 10.30
N ARG A 106 -3.79 -7.18 9.92
CA ARG A 106 -5.12 -7.64 10.36
C ARG A 106 -5.10 -8.35 11.71
N ASN A 107 -3.92 -8.67 12.24
CA ASN A 107 -3.81 -9.38 13.50
C ASN A 107 -4.46 -8.56 14.63
N PRO A 108 -5.42 -9.13 15.36
CA PRO A 108 -6.08 -8.43 16.47
C PRO A 108 -5.12 -8.14 17.64
N ASP A 109 -4.11 -9.00 17.83
CA ASP A 109 -2.99 -8.73 18.73
C ASP A 109 -1.91 -7.94 18.00
N ARG A 110 -1.77 -6.67 18.37
CA ARG A 110 -0.80 -5.75 17.76
C ARG A 110 0.66 -6.20 17.98
N ALA A 111 0.97 -6.79 19.13
CA ALA A 111 2.32 -7.27 19.43
C ALA A 111 2.66 -8.47 18.52
N ALA A 112 1.74 -9.40 18.36
CA ALA A 112 1.85 -10.51 17.42
C ALA A 112 1.93 -10.03 15.97
N GLY A 113 1.11 -9.06 15.57
CA GLY A 113 1.16 -8.44 14.25
C GLY A 113 2.49 -7.77 13.96
N ARG A 114 3.04 -7.02 14.94
CA ARG A 114 4.37 -6.40 14.86
C ARG A 114 5.48 -7.45 14.66
N GLN A 115 5.43 -8.55 15.43
CA GLN A 115 6.39 -9.63 15.29
C GLN A 115 6.28 -10.32 13.92
N ALA A 116 5.07 -10.58 13.44
CA ALA A 116 4.82 -11.13 12.12
C ALA A 116 5.40 -10.21 11.02
N MET A 117 5.11 -8.92 11.08
CA MET A 117 5.67 -7.92 10.16
C MET A 117 7.20 -7.93 10.17
N GLN A 118 7.81 -7.94 11.36
CA GLN A 118 9.26 -7.98 11.50
C GLN A 118 9.88 -9.25 10.90
N LYS A 119 9.22 -10.40 11.05
CA LYS A 119 9.64 -11.66 10.43
C LYS A 119 9.60 -11.58 8.91
N VAL A 120 8.50 -11.04 8.35
CA VAL A 120 8.36 -10.89 6.88
C VAL A 120 9.44 -9.96 6.34
N ILE A 121 9.63 -8.77 6.93
CA ILE A 121 10.69 -7.84 6.52
C ILE A 121 12.06 -8.51 6.61
N GLY A 122 12.31 -9.26 7.67
CA GLY A 122 13.56 -10.02 7.86
C GLY A 122 13.77 -11.08 6.78
N ALA A 123 12.74 -11.83 6.43
CA ALA A 123 12.80 -12.89 5.42
C ALA A 123 13.10 -12.35 4.03
N ILE A 124 12.34 -11.33 3.58
CA ILE A 124 12.53 -10.76 2.24
C ILE A 124 13.77 -9.86 2.11
N SER A 125 14.44 -9.55 3.22
CA SER A 125 15.68 -8.76 3.23
C SER A 125 16.96 -9.59 3.21
N ARG A 126 16.90 -10.89 3.47
CA ARG A 126 18.06 -11.74 3.77
C ARG A 126 18.17 -13.02 2.94
N GLY A 127 17.70 -13.10 1.79
CA GLY A 127 17.90 -14.36 1.05
C GLY A 127 16.84 -14.68 0.02
N VAL A 128 16.30 -13.64 -0.55
CA VAL A 128 15.40 -13.79 -1.70
C VAL A 128 16.22 -14.24 -2.90
N PRO A 129 15.85 -15.34 -3.59
CA PRO A 129 16.50 -15.77 -4.81
C PRO A 129 16.56 -14.65 -5.87
N ALA A 130 17.66 -14.57 -6.62
CA ALA A 130 17.88 -13.53 -7.64
C ALA A 130 16.73 -13.42 -8.66
N ALA A 131 16.05 -14.53 -8.93
CA ALA A 131 14.90 -14.59 -9.84
C ALA A 131 13.68 -13.79 -9.34
N LEU A 132 13.59 -13.48 -8.03
CA LEU A 132 12.48 -12.75 -7.43
C LEU A 132 12.80 -11.25 -7.29
N VAL A 133 13.07 -10.61 -8.43
CA VAL A 133 13.51 -9.20 -8.52
C VAL A 133 12.56 -8.24 -7.82
N GLU A 134 11.26 -8.49 -7.89
CA GLU A 134 10.23 -7.65 -7.29
C GLU A 134 10.28 -7.72 -5.75
N LEU A 135 10.49 -8.92 -5.20
CA LEU A 135 10.66 -9.11 -3.76
C LEU A 135 11.96 -8.50 -3.24
N HIS A 136 13.04 -8.54 -4.01
CA HIS A 136 14.28 -7.83 -3.66
C HIS A 136 14.06 -6.32 -3.51
N LYS A 137 13.34 -5.72 -4.45
CA LYS A 137 13.02 -4.28 -4.41
C LYS A 137 12.10 -3.95 -3.23
N LEU A 138 11.08 -4.77 -3.01
CA LEU A 138 10.18 -4.64 -1.86
C LEU A 138 10.95 -4.77 -0.54
N GLY A 139 11.76 -5.82 -0.39
CA GLY A 139 12.57 -6.09 0.79
C GLY A 139 13.53 -4.95 1.12
N SER A 140 14.24 -4.42 0.11
CA SER A 140 15.14 -3.28 0.27
C SER A 140 14.37 -2.02 0.74
N THR A 141 13.16 -1.79 0.22
CA THR A 141 12.32 -0.66 0.60
C THR A 141 11.81 -0.81 2.03
N LEU A 142 11.26 -1.97 2.37
CA LEU A 142 10.72 -2.22 3.71
C LEU A 142 11.82 -2.29 4.77
N LYS A 143 12.99 -2.84 4.46
CA LYS A 143 14.15 -2.83 5.36
C LYS A 143 14.57 -1.41 5.73
N ARG A 144 14.71 -0.53 4.73
CA ARG A 144 15.08 0.87 4.93
C ARG A 144 14.04 1.65 5.75
N ARG A 145 12.78 1.27 5.65
CA ARG A 145 11.64 1.92 6.31
C ARG A 145 11.08 1.08 7.47
N ALA A 146 11.84 0.08 7.95
CA ALA A 146 11.34 -0.86 8.95
C ALA A 146 10.86 -0.16 10.24
N GLY A 147 11.57 0.88 10.70
CA GLY A 147 11.14 1.69 11.84
C GLY A 147 9.76 2.30 11.62
N ASP A 148 9.55 2.95 10.48
CA ASP A 148 8.29 3.64 10.15
C ASP A 148 7.12 2.64 9.98
N VAL A 149 7.40 1.46 9.41
CA VAL A 149 6.40 0.37 9.23
C VAL A 149 6.01 -0.22 10.58
N LEU A 150 6.98 -0.48 11.45
CA LEU A 150 6.75 -1.08 12.76
C LEU A 150 6.12 -0.10 13.76
N ALA A 151 6.40 1.19 13.62
CA ALA A 151 5.81 2.25 14.45
C ALA A 151 4.26 2.27 14.38
N TYR A 152 3.65 1.80 13.31
CA TYR A 152 2.19 1.66 13.21
C TYR A 152 1.62 0.78 14.33
N PHE A 153 2.32 -0.30 14.69
CA PHE A 153 1.88 -1.22 15.74
C PHE A 153 2.06 -0.62 17.14
N ASP A 154 3.03 0.27 17.31
CA ASP A 154 3.31 0.93 18.58
C ASP A 154 2.39 2.15 18.80
N HIS A 155 1.94 2.80 17.72
CA HIS A 155 1.07 3.98 17.75
C HIS A 155 -0.33 3.68 17.18
N PRO A 156 -1.28 3.23 18.02
CA PRO A 156 -2.64 2.93 17.57
C PRO A 156 -3.38 4.16 17.04
N ARG A 157 -4.24 3.95 16.03
CA ARG A 157 -5.06 4.98 15.39
C ARG A 157 -4.28 5.99 14.53
N THR A 158 -3.03 5.75 14.21
CA THR A 158 -2.30 6.52 13.21
C THR A 158 -2.72 6.06 11.81
N SER A 159 -3.29 6.97 11.04
CA SER A 159 -3.71 6.73 9.66
C SER A 159 -3.61 8.03 8.87
N ASN A 160 -3.29 7.94 7.59
CA ASN A 160 -3.35 9.06 6.66
C ASN A 160 -4.79 9.42 6.25
N GLY A 161 -5.78 8.61 6.62
CA GLY A 161 -7.17 8.82 6.24
C GLY A 161 -7.69 10.23 6.46
N PRO A 162 -7.48 10.87 7.65
CA PRO A 162 -7.88 12.25 7.87
C PRO A 162 -7.19 13.24 6.93
N THR A 163 -5.89 13.06 6.68
CA THR A 163 -5.11 13.91 5.77
C THR A 163 -5.56 13.71 4.32
N GLU A 164 -5.80 12.47 3.90
CA GLU A 164 -6.31 12.15 2.56
C GLU A 164 -7.72 12.70 2.35
N ALA A 165 -8.59 12.64 3.37
CA ALA A 165 -9.92 13.26 3.32
C ALA A 165 -9.83 14.78 3.15
N ILE A 166 -8.91 15.45 3.85
CA ILE A 166 -8.65 16.88 3.69
C ILE A 166 -8.13 17.17 2.27
N ASN A 167 -7.14 16.42 1.82
CA ASN A 167 -6.58 16.59 0.48
C ASN A 167 -7.64 16.36 -0.61
N GLY A 168 -8.51 15.37 -0.46
CA GLY A 168 -9.63 15.13 -1.36
C GLY A 168 -10.60 16.32 -1.44
N ARG A 169 -10.90 16.95 -0.29
CA ARG A 169 -11.74 18.17 -0.24
C ARG A 169 -11.05 19.34 -0.93
N LEU A 170 -9.73 19.51 -0.74
CA LEU A 170 -8.97 20.58 -1.37
C LEU A 170 -8.87 20.38 -2.89
N GLU A 171 -8.70 19.15 -3.37
CA GLU A 171 -8.73 18.83 -4.80
C GLU A 171 -10.13 19.08 -5.39
N HIS A 172 -11.20 18.71 -4.68
CA HIS A 172 -12.56 19.02 -5.10
C HIS A 172 -12.80 20.54 -5.18
N LEU A 173 -12.37 21.30 -4.16
CA LEU A 173 -12.46 22.76 -4.16
C LEU A 173 -11.72 23.37 -5.36
N ARG A 174 -10.52 22.87 -5.64
CA ARG A 174 -9.68 23.33 -6.77
C ARG A 174 -10.33 22.99 -8.11
N GLY A 175 -10.89 21.80 -8.25
CA GLY A 175 -11.60 21.36 -9.46
C GLY A 175 -12.87 22.17 -9.71
N SER A 176 -13.69 22.38 -8.68
CA SER A 176 -14.93 23.15 -8.75
C SER A 176 -14.71 24.62 -9.10
N ALA A 177 -13.60 25.20 -8.68
CA ALA A 177 -13.21 26.57 -8.99
C ALA A 177 -12.46 26.71 -10.33
N LEU A 178 -12.26 25.60 -11.06
CA LEU A 178 -11.41 25.55 -12.27
C LEU A 178 -9.99 26.09 -12.04
N GLY A 179 -9.50 25.96 -10.81
CA GLY A 179 -8.23 26.47 -10.32
C GLY A 179 -8.36 27.86 -9.66
N PHE A 180 -7.28 28.30 -9.05
CA PHE A 180 -7.18 29.59 -8.38
C PHE A 180 -6.03 30.41 -8.97
N ARG A 181 -6.32 31.60 -9.44
CA ARG A 181 -5.30 32.55 -9.91
C ARG A 181 -4.62 33.30 -8.76
N ASN A 182 -5.31 33.43 -7.62
CA ASN A 182 -4.84 34.15 -6.44
C ASN A 182 -4.63 33.17 -5.29
N LEU A 183 -3.39 33.06 -4.81
CA LEU A 183 -3.00 32.17 -3.72
C LEU A 183 -3.72 32.52 -2.41
N THR A 184 -3.92 33.81 -2.11
CA THR A 184 -4.60 34.25 -0.88
C THR A 184 -6.05 33.76 -0.86
N ASN A 185 -6.74 33.86 -1.99
CA ASN A 185 -8.11 33.34 -2.12
C ASN A 185 -8.16 31.81 -1.98
N TYR A 186 -7.16 31.11 -2.53
CA TYR A 186 -7.06 29.66 -2.38
C TYR A 186 -6.85 29.28 -0.91
N ILE A 187 -5.95 29.93 -0.22
CA ILE A 187 -5.68 29.69 1.23
C ILE A 187 -6.94 29.96 2.05
N ALA A 188 -7.58 31.12 1.86
CA ALA A 188 -8.79 31.48 2.60
C ALA A 188 -9.92 30.45 2.40
N ARG A 189 -10.20 30.05 1.16
CA ARG A 189 -11.21 29.02 0.86
C ARG A 189 -10.83 27.64 1.38
N SER A 190 -9.56 27.28 1.30
CA SER A 190 -9.04 26.01 1.84
C SER A 190 -9.24 25.94 3.35
N LEU A 191 -8.95 27.02 4.08
CA LEU A 191 -9.18 27.11 5.52
C LEU A 191 -10.68 27.05 5.87
N LEU A 192 -11.54 27.70 5.10
CA LEU A 192 -12.98 27.62 5.31
C LEU A 192 -13.53 26.21 5.07
N GLU A 193 -13.05 25.50 4.04
CA GLU A 193 -13.51 24.15 3.69
C GLU A 193 -13.02 23.11 4.70
N THR A 194 -11.78 23.22 5.18
CA THR A 194 -11.14 22.20 6.03
C THR A 194 -11.11 22.55 7.51
N GLY A 195 -11.29 23.82 7.87
CA GLY A 195 -11.16 24.33 9.23
C GLY A 195 -12.37 24.07 10.16
N GLY A 196 -13.35 23.28 9.74
CA GLY A 196 -14.50 22.90 10.58
C GLY A 196 -15.49 24.05 10.85
N PHE A 197 -15.49 25.10 10.04
CA PHE A 197 -16.41 26.25 10.19
C PHE A 197 -17.82 26.00 9.67
N ARG A 198 -18.04 24.96 8.87
CA ARG A 198 -19.35 24.64 8.27
C ARG A 198 -20.50 24.58 9.28
N PRO A 199 -20.39 23.89 10.43
CA PRO A 199 -21.45 23.87 11.42
C PRO A 199 -21.75 25.24 12.05
N ARG A 200 -20.77 26.16 12.04
CA ARG A 200 -20.95 27.53 12.57
C ARG A 200 -21.58 28.47 11.55
N LEU A 201 -21.36 28.23 10.26
CA LEU A 201 -21.92 29.03 9.18
C LEU A 201 -23.30 28.54 8.76
N HIS A 202 -23.62 27.29 9.00
CA HIS A 202 -24.90 26.65 8.68
C HIS A 202 -25.40 25.81 9.87
N PRO A 203 -25.89 26.45 10.95
CA PRO A 203 -26.29 25.76 12.18
C PRO A 203 -27.58 24.93 12.06
N GLY A 204 -28.01 24.55 10.88
CA GLY A 204 -29.25 23.79 10.63
C GLY A 204 -29.20 22.80 9.48
N LEU A 205 -27.98 22.45 8.98
CA LEU A 205 -27.79 21.41 7.97
C LEU A 205 -27.13 20.18 8.56
#